data_aa9e6cb3316660cec3824acaed4e3172
#
_entry.id   aa9e6cb3316660cec3824acaed4e3172
#
_cell.length_a   1.000
_cell.length_b   1.000
_cell.length_c   1.000
_cell.angle_alpha   90.00
_cell.angle_beta   90.00
_cell.angle_gamma   90.00
#
_symmetry.space_group_name_H-M   'P 1'
#
loop_
_entity.id
_entity.type
_entity.pdbx_description
1 polymer ?
#
loop_
_entity_poly.entity_id
_entity_poly.type
_entity_poly.pdbx_seq_one_letter_code
_entity_poly.pdbx_strand_id
1 'polypeptide(L)'
;AQTVAQADVLAWIRRRRQSHWYGSYRDLYEAIGFAAEFQQAMAQVTLGMTSLAEGVQRYAKSWFRIDQLYRKFVWHMQKSGQATLMRELSEQVENHYVNSYLLRLNDAWQVHVDVAESWSAPPIPSQRSFYREHVGEFRRRDQKICVIISDALRYEIAEELLGRIRSLDRYEAEIEPMFASLPSYTQLGMASLLPNGDLQIADNDTATVLVNGQSSQGLENRRKILATGRVGDRAAALKTEELMGMDKDRARALIRDHDVVYVYHNLIDAIGDKQISEERVFEAAEDAIEEIVRLVKKLNGANAANMIVTADHGFIYQHRPIEESDFSSAQVEGDTILFRDRRFILGHGLKGNHGLRRFTPDQANLQGSMEILIPKSINRLRRQGSGSRFVHGGATLQEIVVPVMKINKKRQSDTSAVEVEIIGSSNQMITSSQISVRFYQITAVTEKTQPRRLRAGIYAQSGELISDSHELVFDLRSDNPREREVSVRFLLSRQADAFNDQEVILKLEERHGETSHFREYRTARYRLKRSFSNDFDF
;
A
#
# COMPACT_ATOMS: atom_id res chain seq x y z
N ALA A 1 17.53 -8.65 -22.37
CA ALA A 1 17.22 -8.14 -21.05
C ALA A 1 18.20 -8.63 -19.96
N GLN A 2 18.87 -9.77 -20.16
CA GLN A 2 19.78 -10.34 -19.16
C GLN A 2 21.15 -9.65 -19.04
N THR A 3 21.44 -8.65 -19.88
CA THR A 3 22.76 -8.02 -19.99
C THR A 3 22.85 -6.58 -19.49
N VAL A 4 21.73 -6.00 -19.03
CA VAL A 4 21.70 -4.61 -18.55
C VAL A 4 21.67 -4.60 -17.03
N ALA A 5 22.58 -3.87 -16.38
CA ALA A 5 22.58 -3.73 -14.94
C ALA A 5 21.27 -3.07 -14.45
N GLN A 6 20.71 -3.56 -13.37
CA GLN A 6 19.42 -3.06 -12.79
C GLN A 6 19.47 -1.56 -12.51
N ALA A 7 20.63 -1.05 -12.05
CA ALA A 7 20.84 0.36 -11.83
C ALA A 7 20.68 1.20 -13.12
N ASP A 8 21.10 0.67 -14.26
CA ASP A 8 20.95 1.34 -15.57
C ASP A 8 19.48 1.38 -16.00
N VAL A 9 18.72 0.30 -15.76
CA VAL A 9 17.27 0.25 -16.04
C VAL A 9 16.55 1.35 -15.25
N LEU A 10 16.80 1.47 -13.94
CA LEU A 10 16.20 2.49 -13.11
C LEU A 10 16.62 3.91 -13.53
N ALA A 11 17.88 4.10 -13.95
CA ALA A 11 18.34 5.37 -14.48
C ALA A 11 17.65 5.73 -15.80
N TRP A 12 17.43 4.76 -16.69
CA TRP A 12 16.70 4.97 -17.96
C TRP A 12 15.24 5.31 -17.71
N ILE A 13 14.56 4.64 -16.78
CA ILE A 13 13.17 4.95 -16.42
C ILE A 13 13.07 6.37 -15.87
N ARG A 14 13.99 6.79 -14.97
CA ARG A 14 14.04 8.17 -14.48
C ARG A 14 14.16 9.20 -15.60
N ARG A 15 15.01 8.95 -16.61
CA ARG A 15 15.11 9.83 -17.79
C ARG A 15 13.82 9.83 -18.61
N ARG A 16 13.15 8.67 -18.77
CA ARG A 16 11.90 8.56 -19.52
C ARG A 16 10.74 9.27 -18.86
N ARG A 17 10.70 9.37 -17.53
CA ARG A 17 9.67 10.15 -16.82
C ARG A 17 9.58 11.61 -17.26
N GLN A 18 10.65 12.18 -17.82
CA GLN A 18 10.70 13.53 -18.37
C GLN A 18 10.41 13.58 -19.88
N SER A 19 10.16 12.45 -20.53
CA SER A 19 9.91 12.41 -21.96
C SER A 19 8.43 12.57 -22.29
N HIS A 20 8.15 13.15 -23.48
CA HIS A 20 6.78 13.30 -24.00
C HIS A 20 5.97 11.99 -24.01
N TRP A 21 6.63 10.88 -24.31
CA TRP A 21 6.00 9.56 -24.41
C TRP A 21 5.70 8.89 -23.07
N TYR A 22 6.21 9.41 -21.96
CA TYR A 22 6.03 8.78 -20.65
C TYR A 22 4.56 8.65 -20.27
N GLY A 23 3.75 9.67 -20.53
CA GLY A 23 2.32 9.64 -20.22
C GLY A 23 1.58 8.47 -20.88
N SER A 24 1.89 8.18 -22.14
CA SER A 24 1.27 7.10 -22.92
C SER A 24 1.73 5.69 -22.52
N TYR A 25 2.94 5.55 -21.97
CA TYR A 25 3.54 4.27 -21.62
C TYR A 25 3.91 4.17 -20.14
N ARG A 26 3.29 4.98 -19.30
CA ARG A 26 3.61 5.11 -17.88
C ARG A 26 3.61 3.76 -17.18
N ASP A 27 2.52 3.01 -17.28
CA ASP A 27 2.37 1.76 -16.56
C ASP A 27 3.36 0.70 -17.05
N LEU A 28 3.75 0.72 -18.32
CA LEU A 28 4.82 -0.14 -18.84
C LEU A 28 6.18 0.20 -18.20
N TYR A 29 6.54 1.49 -18.15
CA TYR A 29 7.79 1.92 -17.53
C TYR A 29 7.82 1.64 -16.02
N GLU A 30 6.72 1.89 -15.33
CA GLU A 30 6.62 1.62 -13.89
C GLU A 30 6.70 0.11 -13.60
N ALA A 31 6.04 -0.75 -14.38
CA ALA A 31 6.16 -2.19 -14.24
C ALA A 31 7.62 -2.67 -14.38
N ILE A 32 8.35 -2.19 -15.40
CA ILE A 32 9.77 -2.53 -15.58
C ILE A 32 10.61 -2.01 -14.40
N GLY A 33 10.28 -0.84 -13.87
CA GLY A 33 10.92 -0.26 -12.69
C GLY A 33 10.74 -1.12 -11.44
N PHE A 34 9.50 -1.50 -11.15
CA PHE A 34 9.19 -2.37 -10.01
C PHE A 34 9.81 -3.76 -10.15
N ALA A 35 9.88 -4.32 -11.37
CA ALA A 35 10.60 -5.57 -11.61
C ALA A 35 12.11 -5.44 -11.31
N ALA A 36 12.75 -4.35 -11.71
CA ALA A 36 14.16 -4.11 -11.40
C ALA A 36 14.41 -3.91 -9.90
N GLU A 37 13.57 -3.13 -9.20
CA GLU A 37 13.63 -2.98 -7.74
C GLU A 37 13.37 -4.30 -7.02
N PHE A 38 12.42 -5.11 -7.50
CA PHE A 38 12.14 -6.44 -6.97
C PHE A 38 13.37 -7.35 -7.07
N GLN A 39 14.00 -7.42 -8.23
CA GLN A 39 15.22 -8.24 -8.42
C GLN A 39 16.36 -7.76 -7.51
N GLN A 40 16.52 -6.44 -7.33
CA GLN A 40 17.52 -5.89 -6.42
C GLN A 40 17.22 -6.26 -4.96
N ALA A 41 15.97 -6.17 -4.52
CA ALA A 41 15.55 -6.56 -3.17
C ALA A 41 15.75 -8.06 -2.94
N MET A 42 15.42 -8.91 -3.93
CA MET A 42 15.65 -10.37 -3.87
C MET A 42 17.13 -10.74 -3.76
N ALA A 43 18.02 -9.99 -4.40
CA ALA A 43 19.46 -10.23 -4.30
C ALA A 43 20.06 -9.89 -2.92
N GLN A 44 19.38 -9.05 -2.13
CA GLN A 44 19.85 -8.56 -0.83
C GLN A 44 19.14 -9.24 0.36
N VAL A 45 18.00 -9.89 0.13
CA VAL A 45 17.19 -10.46 1.23
C VAL A 45 17.82 -11.71 1.81
N THR A 46 17.78 -11.80 3.14
CA THR A 46 18.11 -13.01 3.90
C THR A 46 16.89 -13.43 4.71
N LEU A 47 16.43 -14.67 4.51
CA LEU A 47 15.16 -15.18 5.06
C LEU A 47 15.33 -15.99 6.36
N GLY A 48 16.40 -15.76 7.12
CA GLY A 48 16.63 -16.45 8.38
C GLY A 48 15.86 -15.83 9.55
N MET A 49 15.36 -16.68 10.44
CA MET A 49 14.72 -16.28 11.71
C MET A 49 14.95 -17.36 12.77
N THR A 50 14.88 -17.01 14.04
CA THR A 50 15.12 -17.91 15.19
C THR A 50 13.88 -18.11 16.07
N SER A 51 12.80 -17.35 15.82
CA SER A 51 11.54 -17.42 16.57
C SER A 51 10.38 -16.81 15.79
N LEU A 52 9.14 -17.07 16.25
CA LEU A 52 7.94 -16.42 15.70
C LEU A 52 8.04 -14.89 15.82
N ALA A 53 8.48 -14.36 16.96
CA ALA A 53 8.60 -12.93 17.18
C ALA A 53 9.60 -12.29 16.19
N GLU A 54 10.77 -12.90 16.00
CA GLU A 54 11.77 -12.41 15.04
C GLU A 54 11.25 -12.47 13.61
N GLY A 55 10.53 -13.52 13.23
CA GLY A 55 9.91 -13.63 11.91
C GLY A 55 8.96 -12.47 11.62
N VAL A 56 8.04 -12.17 12.57
CA VAL A 56 7.12 -11.04 12.48
C VAL A 56 7.88 -9.70 12.40
N GLN A 57 8.87 -9.49 13.27
CA GLN A 57 9.65 -8.25 13.29
C GLN A 57 10.42 -8.03 11.99
N ARG A 58 11.07 -9.07 11.44
CA ARG A 58 11.79 -8.98 10.17
C ARG A 58 10.84 -8.75 9.01
N TYR A 59 9.68 -9.42 9.00
CA TYR A 59 8.64 -9.20 8.01
C TYR A 59 8.20 -7.73 8.01
N ALA A 60 7.79 -7.22 9.16
CA ALA A 60 7.35 -5.84 9.32
C ALA A 60 8.45 -4.79 9.09
N LYS A 61 9.73 -5.15 9.27
CA LYS A 61 10.86 -4.23 9.06
C LYS A 61 11.27 -4.12 7.59
N SER A 62 11.27 -5.24 6.83
CA SER A 62 11.86 -5.24 5.50
C SER A 62 11.25 -6.25 4.52
N TRP A 63 10.84 -7.44 4.96
CA TRP A 63 10.41 -8.49 4.03
C TRP A 63 9.11 -8.14 3.31
N PHE A 64 8.20 -7.42 3.96
CA PHE A 64 6.96 -6.92 3.34
C PHE A 64 7.24 -6.15 2.03
N ARG A 65 8.42 -5.53 1.90
CA ARG A 65 8.79 -4.75 0.71
C ARG A 65 8.81 -5.61 -0.56
N ILE A 66 9.16 -6.88 -0.46
CA ILE A 66 9.18 -7.81 -1.59
C ILE A 66 7.74 -8.09 -2.06
N ASP A 67 6.82 -8.32 -1.12
CA ASP A 67 5.39 -8.46 -1.42
C ASP A 67 4.84 -7.20 -2.11
N GLN A 68 5.22 -6.02 -1.61
CA GLN A 68 4.80 -4.73 -2.18
C GLN A 68 5.33 -4.53 -3.60
N LEU A 69 6.60 -4.82 -3.85
CA LEU A 69 7.21 -4.68 -5.18
C LEU A 69 6.57 -5.63 -6.19
N TYR A 70 6.30 -6.88 -5.77
CA TYR A 70 5.58 -7.85 -6.58
C TYR A 70 4.16 -7.37 -6.92
N ARG A 71 3.39 -6.90 -5.92
CA ARG A 71 2.05 -6.34 -6.12
C ARG A 71 2.05 -5.18 -7.11
N LYS A 72 2.97 -4.22 -6.92
CA LYS A 72 3.09 -3.05 -7.82
C LYS A 72 3.48 -3.45 -9.24
N PHE A 73 4.39 -4.41 -9.38
CA PHE A 73 4.75 -4.95 -10.70
C PHE A 73 3.53 -5.54 -11.41
N VAL A 74 2.81 -6.45 -10.76
CA VAL A 74 1.64 -7.12 -11.36
C VAL A 74 0.56 -6.11 -11.72
N TRP A 75 0.25 -5.17 -10.82
CA TRP A 75 -0.75 -4.14 -11.06
C TRP A 75 -0.41 -3.26 -12.27
N HIS A 76 0.81 -2.72 -12.35
CA HIS A 76 1.22 -1.89 -13.49
C HIS A 76 1.31 -2.70 -14.79
N MET A 77 1.75 -3.95 -14.73
CA MET A 77 1.76 -4.85 -15.89
C MET A 77 0.34 -5.03 -16.45
N GLN A 78 -0.63 -5.36 -15.60
CA GLN A 78 -2.03 -5.51 -16.01
C GLN A 78 -2.58 -4.20 -16.59
N LYS A 79 -2.34 -3.08 -15.91
CA LYS A 79 -2.82 -1.77 -16.32
C LYS A 79 -2.19 -1.25 -17.63
N SER A 80 -0.98 -1.69 -17.95
CA SER A 80 -0.30 -1.32 -19.20
C SER A 80 -0.99 -1.88 -20.44
N GLY A 81 -1.80 -2.94 -20.31
CA GLY A 81 -2.40 -3.67 -21.44
C GLY A 81 -1.38 -4.39 -22.33
N GLN A 82 -0.09 -4.46 -21.93
CA GLN A 82 1.01 -5.02 -22.73
C GLN A 82 1.49 -6.39 -22.19
N ALA A 83 0.56 -7.22 -21.71
CA ALA A 83 0.87 -8.51 -21.09
C ALA A 83 1.73 -9.43 -21.99
N THR A 84 1.47 -9.44 -23.30
CA THR A 84 2.24 -10.24 -24.26
C THR A 84 3.70 -9.81 -24.35
N LEU A 85 3.96 -8.49 -24.38
CA LEU A 85 5.32 -7.94 -24.40
C LEU A 85 6.09 -8.24 -23.12
N MET A 86 5.40 -8.31 -22.00
CA MET A 86 5.99 -8.51 -20.67
C MET A 86 5.97 -9.97 -20.20
N ARG A 87 5.52 -10.91 -21.01
CA ARG A 87 5.32 -12.31 -20.60
C ARG A 87 6.55 -12.93 -19.96
N GLU A 88 7.71 -12.89 -20.60
CA GLU A 88 8.94 -13.48 -20.06
C GLU A 88 9.37 -12.83 -18.74
N LEU A 89 9.25 -11.50 -18.66
CA LEU A 89 9.56 -10.77 -17.42
C LEU A 89 8.56 -11.14 -16.31
N SER A 90 7.28 -11.28 -16.65
CA SER A 90 6.24 -11.69 -15.72
C SER A 90 6.50 -13.10 -15.18
N GLU A 91 6.82 -14.05 -16.03
CA GLU A 91 7.16 -15.42 -15.64
C GLU A 91 8.41 -15.47 -14.74
N GLN A 92 9.44 -14.67 -15.02
CA GLN A 92 10.64 -14.57 -14.19
C GLN A 92 10.33 -13.98 -12.81
N VAL A 93 9.60 -12.87 -12.75
CA VAL A 93 9.22 -12.22 -11.47
C VAL A 93 8.35 -13.16 -10.64
N GLU A 94 7.34 -13.79 -11.27
CA GLU A 94 6.44 -14.74 -10.63
C GLU A 94 7.22 -15.93 -10.03
N ASN A 95 8.10 -16.56 -10.81
CA ASN A 95 8.91 -17.69 -10.34
C ASN A 95 9.84 -17.28 -9.18
N HIS A 96 10.46 -16.10 -9.24
CA HIS A 96 11.29 -15.62 -8.15
C HIS A 96 10.44 -15.30 -6.91
N TYR A 97 9.29 -14.67 -7.08
CA TYR A 97 8.39 -14.36 -5.97
C TYR A 97 7.89 -15.64 -5.30
N VAL A 98 7.31 -16.57 -6.06
CA VAL A 98 6.68 -17.76 -5.49
C VAL A 98 7.73 -18.73 -4.93
N ASN A 99 8.74 -19.09 -5.73
CA ASN A 99 9.65 -20.18 -5.37
C ASN A 99 10.85 -19.73 -4.53
N SER A 100 11.36 -18.50 -4.76
CA SER A 100 12.58 -18.04 -4.09
C SER A 100 12.29 -17.15 -2.88
N TYR A 101 11.09 -16.57 -2.77
CA TYR A 101 10.68 -15.76 -1.63
C TYR A 101 9.53 -16.38 -0.86
N LEU A 102 8.31 -16.43 -1.42
CA LEU A 102 7.09 -16.78 -0.69
C LEU A 102 7.18 -18.18 -0.06
N LEU A 103 7.57 -19.18 -0.86
CA LEU A 103 7.73 -20.55 -0.38
C LEU A 103 8.87 -20.65 0.63
N ARG A 104 10.08 -20.19 0.28
CA ARG A 104 11.24 -20.31 1.18
C ARG A 104 11.06 -19.58 2.50
N LEU A 105 10.47 -18.38 2.47
CA LEU A 105 10.15 -17.62 3.67
C LEU A 105 9.22 -18.41 4.57
N ASN A 106 8.12 -18.92 4.00
CA ASN A 106 7.11 -19.61 4.80
C ASN A 106 7.50 -21.05 5.17
N ASP A 107 8.41 -21.69 4.45
CA ASP A 107 9.03 -22.96 4.89
C ASP A 107 9.94 -22.72 6.11
N ALA A 108 10.78 -21.69 6.08
CA ALA A 108 11.60 -21.32 7.22
C ALA A 108 10.75 -20.90 8.44
N TRP A 109 9.67 -20.15 8.19
CA TRP A 109 8.68 -19.78 9.19
C TRP A 109 7.93 -20.99 9.77
N GLN A 110 7.57 -21.98 8.94
CA GLN A 110 6.82 -23.17 9.34
C GLN A 110 7.54 -24.00 10.41
N VAL A 111 8.88 -24.01 10.41
CA VAL A 111 9.68 -24.69 11.44
C VAL A 111 9.31 -24.19 12.84
N HIS A 112 9.11 -22.88 13.00
CA HIS A 112 8.72 -22.25 14.26
C HIS A 112 7.24 -22.46 14.58
N VAL A 113 6.38 -22.47 13.55
CA VAL A 113 4.95 -22.80 13.70
C VAL A 113 4.76 -24.24 14.18
N ASP A 114 5.57 -25.17 13.67
CA ASP A 114 5.45 -26.60 14.03
C ASP A 114 5.79 -26.90 15.49
N VAL A 115 6.69 -26.14 16.09
CA VAL A 115 7.13 -26.32 17.48
C VAL A 115 6.42 -25.38 18.48
N ALA A 116 5.56 -24.49 17.98
CA ALA A 116 4.84 -23.55 18.85
C ALA A 116 3.87 -24.29 19.79
N GLU A 117 4.07 -24.12 21.09
CA GLU A 117 3.17 -24.66 22.13
C GLU A 117 1.91 -23.81 22.27
N SER A 118 1.98 -22.53 21.97
CA SER A 118 0.89 -21.57 21.99
C SER A 118 1.02 -20.61 20.82
N TRP A 119 -0.09 -20.18 20.24
CA TRP A 119 -0.13 -19.19 19.15
C TRP A 119 0.07 -17.78 19.69
N SER A 120 1.33 -17.47 19.99
CA SER A 120 1.75 -16.17 20.52
C SER A 120 3.19 -15.86 20.12
N ALA A 121 3.53 -14.59 19.99
CA ALA A 121 4.85 -14.13 19.57
C ALA A 121 5.33 -12.90 20.41
N PRO A 122 5.44 -13.00 21.74
CA PRO A 122 5.90 -11.88 22.55
C PRO A 122 7.27 -11.37 22.08
N PRO A 123 7.51 -10.04 22.02
CA PRO A 123 6.69 -8.94 22.50
C PRO A 123 5.64 -8.40 21.50
N ILE A 124 5.40 -9.09 20.38
CA ILE A 124 4.41 -8.64 19.39
C ILE A 124 3.00 -8.73 20.00
N PRO A 125 2.19 -7.64 19.96
CA PRO A 125 0.82 -7.67 20.46
C PRO A 125 -0.04 -8.69 19.71
N SER A 126 -0.85 -9.44 20.45
CA SER A 126 -1.85 -10.34 19.87
C SER A 126 -3.09 -9.56 19.43
N GLN A 127 -3.71 -9.94 18.32
CA GLN A 127 -4.95 -9.36 17.84
C GLN A 127 -6.09 -9.40 18.89
N ARG A 128 -6.13 -10.44 19.75
CA ARG A 128 -7.07 -10.52 20.86
C ARG A 128 -6.92 -9.39 21.89
N SER A 129 -5.74 -8.81 22.00
CA SER A 129 -5.51 -7.68 22.92
C SER A 129 -5.83 -6.32 22.29
N PHE A 130 -6.21 -6.26 21.02
CA PHE A 130 -6.37 -5.01 20.27
C PHE A 130 -7.27 -3.99 20.98
N TYR A 131 -8.48 -4.40 21.39
CA TYR A 131 -9.39 -3.46 22.06
C TYR A 131 -8.80 -2.95 23.37
N ARG A 132 -8.27 -3.84 24.21
CA ARG A 132 -7.71 -3.49 25.51
C ARG A 132 -6.48 -2.58 25.41
N GLU A 133 -5.59 -2.87 24.47
CA GLU A 133 -4.30 -2.18 24.35
C GLU A 133 -4.44 -0.90 23.52
N HIS A 134 -4.94 -1.00 22.30
CA HIS A 134 -4.97 0.13 21.37
C HIS A 134 -6.20 1.03 21.56
N VAL A 135 -7.41 0.50 21.60
CA VAL A 135 -8.62 1.31 21.85
C VAL A 135 -8.64 1.78 23.31
N GLY A 136 -8.33 0.88 24.25
CA GLY A 136 -8.26 1.17 25.66
C GLY A 136 -7.25 2.25 26.05
N GLU A 137 -6.16 2.42 25.28
CA GLU A 137 -5.20 3.51 25.49
C GLU A 137 -5.89 4.88 25.42
N PHE A 138 -6.69 5.11 24.39
CA PHE A 138 -7.43 6.36 24.20
C PHE A 138 -8.56 6.49 25.24
N ARG A 139 -9.29 5.39 25.51
CA ARG A 139 -10.42 5.44 26.43
C ARG A 139 -10.03 5.65 27.89
N ARG A 140 -8.84 5.21 28.31
CA ARG A 140 -8.29 5.52 29.64
C ARG A 140 -8.01 7.03 29.81
N ARG A 141 -7.79 7.74 28.72
CA ARG A 141 -7.57 9.20 28.69
C ARG A 141 -8.85 9.98 28.36
N ASP A 142 -10.02 9.33 28.34
CA ASP A 142 -11.31 9.87 27.93
C ASP A 142 -11.33 10.47 26.51
N GLN A 143 -10.42 10.01 25.67
CA GLN A 143 -10.35 10.43 24.25
C GLN A 143 -11.22 9.54 23.39
N LYS A 144 -11.91 10.16 22.42
CA LYS A 144 -12.66 9.45 21.39
C LYS A 144 -11.73 8.81 20.37
N ILE A 145 -12.17 7.66 19.83
CA ILE A 145 -11.39 6.90 18.85
C ILE A 145 -12.28 6.35 17.75
N CYS A 146 -11.83 6.46 16.50
CA CYS A 146 -12.42 5.82 15.35
C CYS A 146 -11.48 4.71 14.85
N VAL A 147 -12.01 3.52 14.62
CA VAL A 147 -11.26 2.37 14.11
C VAL A 147 -11.80 2.00 12.73
N ILE A 148 -10.96 2.03 11.72
CA ILE A 148 -11.24 1.51 10.39
C ILE A 148 -10.67 0.10 10.33
N ILE A 149 -11.53 -0.90 10.15
CA ILE A 149 -11.13 -2.29 9.97
C ILE A 149 -11.30 -2.61 8.49
N SER A 150 -10.20 -2.80 7.78
CA SER A 150 -10.20 -3.16 6.37
C SER A 150 -9.95 -4.66 6.22
N ASP A 151 -10.96 -5.36 5.71
CA ASP A 151 -10.95 -6.79 5.48
C ASP A 151 -9.83 -7.18 4.51
N ALA A 152 -8.99 -8.11 4.91
CA ALA A 152 -7.81 -8.58 4.18
C ALA A 152 -6.75 -7.50 3.87
N LEU A 153 -6.61 -6.45 4.69
CA LEU A 153 -5.56 -5.45 4.50
C LEU A 153 -4.19 -6.00 4.93
N ARG A 154 -3.40 -6.49 3.97
CA ARG A 154 -2.02 -6.95 4.21
C ARG A 154 -1.15 -5.83 4.80
N TYR A 155 -0.16 -6.23 5.59
CA TYR A 155 0.81 -5.29 6.19
C TYR A 155 1.52 -4.42 5.13
N GLU A 156 1.92 -4.98 3.98
CA GLU A 156 2.60 -4.24 2.91
C GLU A 156 1.70 -3.18 2.24
N ILE A 157 0.37 -3.43 2.15
CA ILE A 157 -0.59 -2.45 1.63
C ILE A 157 -0.75 -1.31 2.64
N ALA A 158 -0.79 -1.66 3.92
CA ALA A 158 -0.85 -0.66 4.99
C ALA A 158 0.41 0.19 5.08
N GLU A 159 1.59 -0.34 4.79
CA GLU A 159 2.84 0.43 4.69
C GLU A 159 2.81 1.44 3.53
N GLU A 160 2.21 1.10 2.38
CA GLU A 160 1.99 2.07 1.32
C GLU A 160 0.97 3.13 1.74
N LEU A 161 -0.13 2.72 2.41
CA LEU A 161 -1.11 3.63 2.97
C LEU A 161 -0.48 4.59 3.98
N LEU A 162 0.44 4.12 4.83
CA LEU A 162 1.18 4.94 5.78
C LEU A 162 1.88 6.11 5.09
N GLY A 163 2.63 5.83 4.02
CA GLY A 163 3.29 6.86 3.22
C GLY A 163 2.28 7.86 2.61
N ARG A 164 1.12 7.36 2.12
CA ARG A 164 0.04 8.21 1.61
C ARG A 164 -0.54 9.13 2.67
N ILE A 165 -0.82 8.60 3.88
CA ILE A 165 -1.35 9.40 4.99
C ILE A 165 -0.32 10.43 5.46
N ARG A 166 0.94 10.01 5.65
CA ARG A 166 2.02 10.92 6.05
C ARG A 166 2.28 12.04 5.06
N SER A 167 2.02 11.81 3.78
CA SER A 167 2.15 12.84 2.74
C SER A 167 1.03 13.90 2.78
N LEU A 168 -0.05 13.67 3.51
CA LEU A 168 -1.12 14.66 3.67
C LEU A 168 -0.71 15.75 4.66
N ASP A 169 -1.18 16.98 4.41
CA ASP A 169 -0.96 18.10 5.30
C ASP A 169 -1.62 17.88 6.67
N ARG A 170 -0.84 18.05 7.72
CA ARG A 170 -1.23 17.94 9.13
C ARG A 170 -1.51 16.52 9.62
N TYR A 171 -1.22 15.47 8.87
CA TYR A 171 -1.41 14.11 9.37
C TYR A 171 -0.08 13.51 9.83
N GLU A 172 -0.11 12.93 11.03
CA GLU A 172 0.91 12.01 11.55
C GLU A 172 0.34 10.61 11.57
N ALA A 173 1.16 9.63 11.22
CA ALA A 173 0.79 8.25 11.30
C ALA A 173 2.00 7.38 11.68
N GLU A 174 1.74 6.35 12.46
CA GLU A 174 2.70 5.32 12.86
C GLU A 174 2.07 3.96 12.63
N ILE A 175 2.86 2.96 12.27
CA ILE A 175 2.41 1.60 12.06
C ILE A 175 3.24 0.64 12.90
N GLU A 176 2.57 -0.34 13.49
CA GLU A 176 3.19 -1.46 14.19
C GLU A 176 2.53 -2.77 13.76
N PRO A 177 3.28 -3.89 13.76
CA PRO A 177 2.71 -5.19 13.48
C PRO A 177 1.94 -5.73 14.68
N MET A 178 0.86 -6.45 14.38
CA MET A 178 0.07 -7.22 15.34
C MET A 178 -0.04 -8.66 14.85
N PHE A 179 -0.01 -9.62 15.77
CA PHE A 179 -0.06 -11.04 15.49
C PHE A 179 -1.53 -11.49 15.43
N ALA A 180 -2.01 -11.86 14.24
CA ALA A 180 -3.40 -12.25 14.01
C ALA A 180 -3.75 -13.56 14.73
N SER A 181 -5.02 -13.73 15.05
CA SER A 181 -5.58 -14.96 15.58
C SER A 181 -5.53 -16.09 14.54
N LEU A 182 -5.50 -17.33 14.98
CA LEU A 182 -5.46 -18.52 14.13
C LEU A 182 -6.71 -19.39 14.34
N PRO A 183 -7.39 -19.83 13.25
CA PRO A 183 -7.13 -19.56 11.83
C PRO A 183 -7.31 -18.08 11.49
N SER A 184 -6.52 -17.57 10.52
CA SER A 184 -6.55 -16.17 10.11
C SER A 184 -7.67 -15.90 9.10
N TYR A 185 -8.92 -16.03 9.54
CA TYR A 185 -10.11 -15.81 8.72
C TYR A 185 -11.02 -14.72 9.29
N THR A 186 -11.87 -14.18 8.44
CA THR A 186 -12.67 -12.98 8.71
C THR A 186 -13.46 -13.05 10.02
N GLN A 187 -14.15 -14.18 10.32
CA GLN A 187 -14.99 -14.25 11.53
C GLN A 187 -14.16 -14.16 12.81
N LEU A 188 -13.02 -14.85 12.88
CA LEU A 188 -12.16 -14.83 14.08
C LEU A 188 -11.38 -13.52 14.20
N GLY A 189 -10.83 -13.02 13.08
CA GLY A 189 -10.12 -11.74 13.08
C GLY A 189 -11.02 -10.59 13.52
N MET A 190 -12.22 -10.51 12.96
CA MET A 190 -13.21 -9.48 13.34
C MET A 190 -13.64 -9.59 14.81
N ALA A 191 -13.83 -10.82 15.32
CA ALA A 191 -14.16 -11.06 16.73
C ALA A 191 -13.02 -10.65 17.67
N SER A 192 -11.78 -10.94 17.26
CA SER A 192 -10.57 -10.62 18.02
C SER A 192 -10.33 -9.12 18.21
N LEU A 193 -10.83 -8.30 17.29
CA LEU A 193 -10.74 -6.83 17.35
C LEU A 193 -11.80 -6.17 18.24
N LEU A 194 -12.77 -6.94 18.72
CA LEU A 194 -13.82 -6.48 19.64
C LEU A 194 -13.38 -6.60 21.12
N PRO A 195 -14.07 -5.94 22.05
CA PRO A 195 -13.92 -6.23 23.48
C PRO A 195 -14.18 -7.72 23.75
N ASN A 196 -13.16 -8.45 24.16
CA ASN A 196 -13.25 -9.87 24.40
C ASN A 196 -12.52 -10.29 25.69
N GLY A 197 -13.10 -11.23 26.44
CA GLY A 197 -12.43 -12.04 27.43
C GLY A 197 -12.20 -13.44 26.88
N ASP A 198 -13.29 -14.04 26.37
CA ASP A 198 -13.31 -15.38 25.79
C ASP A 198 -13.69 -15.34 24.31
N LEU A 199 -12.91 -16.02 23.49
CA LEU A 199 -13.20 -16.27 22.07
C LEU A 199 -13.38 -17.76 21.87
N GLN A 200 -14.45 -18.16 21.21
CA GLN A 200 -14.77 -19.55 20.91
C GLN A 200 -15.27 -19.68 19.48
N ILE A 201 -14.76 -20.64 18.73
CA ILE A 201 -15.39 -21.07 17.47
C ILE A 201 -16.57 -21.95 17.83
N ALA A 202 -17.76 -21.63 17.33
CA ALA A 202 -18.97 -22.38 17.62
C ALA A 202 -18.85 -23.81 17.12
N ASP A 203 -19.36 -24.76 17.91
CA ASP A 203 -19.30 -26.18 17.61
C ASP A 203 -20.39 -26.56 16.58
N ASN A 204 -20.17 -26.10 15.36
CA ASN A 204 -21.05 -26.35 14.21
C ASN A 204 -20.29 -26.14 12.88
N ASP A 205 -20.99 -26.26 11.76
CA ASP A 205 -20.45 -26.17 10.40
C ASP A 205 -20.39 -24.76 9.82
N THR A 206 -20.64 -23.72 10.65
CA THR A 206 -20.72 -22.34 10.15
C THR A 206 -19.42 -21.54 10.34
N ALA A 207 -18.46 -22.05 11.11
CA ALA A 207 -17.25 -21.35 11.54
C ALA A 207 -17.54 -20.00 12.26
N THR A 208 -18.74 -19.85 12.83
CA THR A 208 -19.14 -18.64 13.58
C THR A 208 -18.31 -18.52 14.85
N VAL A 209 -17.93 -17.30 15.23
CA VAL A 209 -17.17 -17.01 16.44
C VAL A 209 -18.05 -16.36 17.49
N LEU A 210 -17.95 -16.88 18.72
CA LEU A 210 -18.59 -16.35 19.91
C LEU A 210 -17.58 -15.51 20.70
N VAL A 211 -17.99 -14.32 21.10
CA VAL A 211 -17.27 -13.42 21.99
C VAL A 211 -18.02 -13.39 23.31
N ASN A 212 -17.42 -13.90 24.39
CA ASN A 212 -18.08 -14.04 25.69
C ASN A 212 -19.45 -14.73 25.59
N GLY A 213 -19.56 -15.77 24.75
CA GLY A 213 -20.80 -16.51 24.50
C GLY A 213 -21.78 -15.87 23.51
N GLN A 214 -21.53 -14.64 23.02
CA GLN A 214 -22.37 -13.96 22.04
C GLN A 214 -21.79 -14.07 20.64
N SER A 215 -22.62 -14.41 19.64
CA SER A 215 -22.20 -14.43 18.22
C SER A 215 -21.71 -13.07 17.75
N SER A 216 -20.55 -13.03 17.09
CA SER A 216 -19.97 -11.84 16.47
C SER A 216 -20.35 -11.70 14.98
N GLN A 217 -21.18 -12.61 14.46
CA GLN A 217 -21.57 -12.61 13.06
C GLN A 217 -22.51 -11.44 12.75
N GLY A 218 -22.13 -10.66 11.73
CA GLY A 218 -22.91 -9.51 11.27
C GLY A 218 -22.67 -8.23 12.07
N LEU A 219 -22.97 -7.08 11.44
CA LEU A 219 -22.70 -5.74 11.97
C LEU A 219 -23.41 -5.48 13.29
N GLU A 220 -24.69 -5.88 13.40
CA GLU A 220 -25.51 -5.61 14.58
C GLU A 220 -24.98 -6.34 15.84
N ASN A 221 -24.55 -7.60 15.70
CA ASN A 221 -23.95 -8.32 16.81
C ASN A 221 -22.61 -7.70 17.23
N ARG A 222 -21.77 -7.32 16.26
CA ARG A 222 -20.50 -6.62 16.53
C ARG A 222 -20.73 -5.30 17.25
N ARG A 223 -21.79 -4.55 16.89
CA ARG A 223 -22.18 -3.32 17.59
C ARG A 223 -22.56 -3.57 19.05
N LYS A 224 -23.36 -4.60 19.31
CA LYS A 224 -23.74 -4.99 20.67
C LYS A 224 -22.53 -5.36 21.53
N ILE A 225 -21.62 -6.17 20.95
CA ILE A 225 -20.38 -6.56 21.65
C ILE A 225 -19.50 -5.33 21.88
N LEU A 226 -19.34 -4.46 20.89
CA LEU A 226 -18.53 -3.24 21.04
C LEU A 226 -19.02 -2.34 22.17
N ALA A 227 -20.32 -2.29 22.39
CA ALA A 227 -20.94 -1.54 23.49
C ALA A 227 -20.64 -2.13 24.88
N THR A 228 -20.12 -3.35 24.98
CA THR A 228 -19.73 -3.98 26.27
C THR A 228 -18.30 -3.62 26.71
N GLY A 229 -17.56 -2.84 25.93
CA GLY A 229 -16.14 -2.57 26.16
C GLY A 229 -15.84 -1.89 27.49
N ARG A 230 -16.03 -0.60 27.58
CA ARG A 230 -15.90 0.17 28.82
C ARG A 230 -17.29 0.62 29.26
N VAL A 231 -17.61 0.40 30.53
CA VAL A 231 -18.89 0.84 31.11
C VAL A 231 -19.04 2.36 30.94
N GLY A 232 -20.19 2.76 30.39
CA GLY A 232 -20.50 4.17 30.12
C GLY A 232 -20.05 4.69 28.74
N ASP A 233 -19.25 3.95 27.99
CA ASP A 233 -18.89 4.33 26.62
C ASP A 233 -20.07 4.09 25.66
N ARG A 234 -20.29 5.08 24.77
CA ARG A 234 -21.24 4.96 23.67
C ARG A 234 -20.48 4.50 22.42
N ALA A 235 -20.88 3.36 21.88
CA ALA A 235 -20.22 2.74 20.76
C ALA A 235 -21.13 2.72 19.51
N ALA A 236 -20.52 2.92 18.33
CA ALA A 236 -21.16 2.74 17.04
C ALA A 236 -20.33 1.82 16.14
N ALA A 237 -21.02 1.08 15.29
CA ALA A 237 -20.42 0.29 14.24
C ALA A 237 -21.22 0.47 12.94
N LEU A 238 -20.52 0.74 11.83
CA LEU A 238 -21.15 1.02 10.53
C LEU A 238 -20.24 0.55 9.39
N LYS A 239 -20.82 0.41 8.21
CA LYS A 239 -20.06 0.13 6.99
C LYS A 239 -19.52 1.43 6.37
N THR A 240 -18.48 1.28 5.54
CA THR A 240 -17.88 2.39 4.79
C THR A 240 -18.91 3.18 3.99
N GLU A 241 -19.81 2.50 3.28
CA GLU A 241 -20.80 3.13 2.41
C GLU A 241 -21.76 4.01 3.22
N GLU A 242 -22.13 3.56 4.42
CA GLU A 242 -23.01 4.33 5.33
C GLU A 242 -22.32 5.65 5.76
N LEU A 243 -21.04 5.57 6.18
CA LEU A 243 -20.28 6.77 6.57
C LEU A 243 -20.08 7.73 5.38
N MET A 244 -19.72 7.19 4.22
CA MET A 244 -19.46 8.01 3.03
C MET A 244 -20.74 8.68 2.50
N GLY A 245 -21.90 8.04 2.66
CA GLY A 245 -23.21 8.60 2.31
C GLY A 245 -23.74 9.67 3.27
N MET A 246 -23.15 9.83 4.46
CA MET A 246 -23.57 10.86 5.41
C MET A 246 -23.17 12.25 4.93
N ASP A 247 -24.05 13.22 5.13
CA ASP A 247 -23.69 14.64 5.07
C ASP A 247 -22.75 15.02 6.24
N LYS A 248 -22.25 16.26 6.19
CA LYS A 248 -21.28 16.74 7.18
C LYS A 248 -21.84 16.78 8.61
N ASP A 249 -23.10 17.12 8.77
CA ASP A 249 -23.70 17.31 10.09
C ASP A 249 -24.05 15.96 10.74
N ARG A 250 -24.51 14.98 9.96
CA ARG A 250 -24.71 13.60 10.42
C ARG A 250 -23.39 12.94 10.80
N ALA A 251 -22.34 13.09 9.99
CA ALA A 251 -21.03 12.57 10.32
C ALA A 251 -20.46 13.21 11.61
N ARG A 252 -20.65 14.52 11.81
CA ARG A 252 -20.28 15.21 13.06
C ARG A 252 -21.10 14.75 14.26
N ALA A 253 -22.40 14.51 14.08
CA ALA A 253 -23.24 13.97 15.13
C ALA A 253 -22.78 12.57 15.55
N LEU A 254 -22.45 11.70 14.58
CA LEU A 254 -21.88 10.37 14.85
C LEU A 254 -20.66 10.46 15.78
N ILE A 255 -19.66 11.31 15.44
CA ILE A 255 -18.44 11.45 16.25
C ILE A 255 -18.71 12.15 17.59
N ARG A 256 -19.64 13.13 17.64
CA ARG A 256 -20.02 13.81 18.88
C ARG A 256 -20.70 12.85 19.86
N ASP A 257 -21.58 12.00 19.36
CA ASP A 257 -22.49 11.21 20.18
C ASP A 257 -21.92 9.85 20.58
N HIS A 258 -20.77 9.44 20.03
CA HIS A 258 -20.10 8.18 20.35
C HIS A 258 -18.66 8.41 20.80
N ASP A 259 -18.18 7.50 21.64
CA ASP A 259 -16.85 7.51 22.22
C ASP A 259 -15.91 6.56 21.44
N VAL A 260 -16.48 5.47 20.91
CA VAL A 260 -15.80 4.48 20.07
C VAL A 260 -16.64 4.26 18.79
N VAL A 261 -16.03 4.44 17.63
CA VAL A 261 -16.68 4.23 16.33
C VAL A 261 -15.87 3.24 15.51
N TYR A 262 -16.46 2.10 15.12
CA TYR A 262 -15.87 1.13 14.21
C TYR A 262 -16.46 1.29 12.81
N VAL A 263 -15.59 1.38 11.80
CA VAL A 263 -15.96 1.47 10.38
C VAL A 263 -15.41 0.24 9.68
N TYR A 264 -16.30 -0.59 9.13
CA TYR A 264 -15.95 -1.80 8.41
C TYR A 264 -15.81 -1.50 6.91
N HIS A 265 -14.63 -1.74 6.38
CA HIS A 265 -14.26 -1.59 4.98
C HIS A 265 -13.96 -2.97 4.39
N ASN A 266 -14.61 -3.33 3.26
CA ASN A 266 -14.45 -4.64 2.65
C ASN A 266 -14.36 -4.51 1.11
N LEU A 267 -13.22 -4.09 0.61
CA LEU A 267 -12.98 -4.02 -0.84
C LEU A 267 -12.05 -5.14 -1.32
N ILE A 268 -10.96 -5.38 -0.59
CA ILE A 268 -9.93 -6.35 -1.00
C ILE A 268 -10.50 -7.77 -0.97
N ASP A 269 -11.08 -8.16 0.18
CA ASP A 269 -11.65 -9.49 0.37
C ASP A 269 -12.84 -9.74 -0.57
N ALA A 270 -13.73 -8.78 -0.72
CA ALA A 270 -14.91 -8.88 -1.60
C ALA A 270 -14.55 -9.15 -3.07
N ILE A 271 -13.39 -8.67 -3.53
CA ILE A 271 -12.86 -8.90 -4.89
C ILE A 271 -12.02 -10.17 -4.94
N GLY A 272 -11.16 -10.41 -3.93
CA GLY A 272 -10.22 -11.51 -3.91
C GLY A 272 -10.87 -12.88 -3.71
N ASP A 273 -11.91 -12.99 -2.87
CA ASP A 273 -12.54 -14.28 -2.53
C ASP A 273 -13.37 -14.91 -3.65
N LYS A 274 -13.68 -14.14 -4.69
CA LYS A 274 -14.47 -14.63 -5.83
C LYS A 274 -13.57 -15.04 -6.99
N GLN A 275 -13.68 -16.29 -7.44
CA GLN A 275 -12.90 -16.82 -8.56
C GLN A 275 -12.93 -15.93 -9.82
N ILE A 276 -14.07 -15.30 -10.11
CA ILE A 276 -14.24 -14.46 -11.30
C ILE A 276 -13.49 -13.13 -11.21
N SER A 277 -13.14 -12.65 -10.01
CA SER A 277 -12.52 -11.35 -9.78
C SER A 277 -11.18 -11.44 -9.05
N GLU A 278 -10.73 -12.62 -8.59
CA GLU A 278 -9.47 -12.77 -7.83
C GLU A 278 -8.24 -12.23 -8.56
N GLU A 279 -8.26 -12.19 -9.90
CA GLU A 279 -7.17 -11.62 -10.70
C GLU A 279 -7.02 -10.10 -10.51
N ARG A 280 -8.06 -9.42 -10.04
CA ARG A 280 -8.11 -7.98 -9.82
C ARG A 280 -7.81 -7.57 -8.38
N VAL A 281 -7.37 -8.49 -7.53
CA VAL A 281 -7.14 -8.20 -6.11
C VAL A 281 -6.10 -7.10 -5.89
N PHE A 282 -5.11 -6.98 -6.76
CA PHE A 282 -4.09 -5.94 -6.65
C PHE A 282 -4.59 -4.57 -7.13
N GLU A 283 -5.53 -4.52 -8.08
CA GLU A 283 -6.29 -3.32 -8.40
C GLU A 283 -7.15 -2.91 -7.19
N ALA A 284 -7.88 -3.86 -6.59
CA ALA A 284 -8.66 -3.61 -5.39
C ALA A 284 -7.82 -3.11 -4.20
N ALA A 285 -6.56 -3.55 -4.09
CA ALA A 285 -5.63 -3.04 -3.08
C ALA A 285 -5.27 -1.56 -3.28
N GLU A 286 -5.04 -1.12 -4.53
CA GLU A 286 -4.80 0.29 -4.86
C GLU A 286 -6.06 1.15 -4.58
N ASP A 287 -7.24 0.66 -4.98
CA ASP A 287 -8.50 1.33 -4.72
C ASP A 287 -8.80 1.41 -3.22
N ALA A 288 -8.47 0.37 -2.45
CA ALA A 288 -8.62 0.35 -1.00
C ALA A 288 -7.76 1.41 -0.31
N ILE A 289 -6.52 1.62 -0.75
CA ILE A 289 -5.65 2.68 -0.25
C ILE A 289 -6.34 4.05 -0.46
N GLU A 290 -6.85 4.32 -1.65
CA GLU A 290 -7.52 5.58 -1.97
C GLU A 290 -8.83 5.75 -1.18
N GLU A 291 -9.60 4.67 -0.97
CA GLU A 291 -10.83 4.70 -0.17
C GLU A 291 -10.54 4.97 1.31
N ILE A 292 -9.55 4.29 1.89
CA ILE A 292 -9.17 4.52 3.29
C ILE A 292 -8.66 5.96 3.48
N VAL A 293 -7.90 6.52 2.54
CA VAL A 293 -7.50 7.94 2.57
C VAL A 293 -8.74 8.85 2.57
N ARG A 294 -9.76 8.56 1.75
CA ARG A 294 -11.03 9.31 1.76
C ARG A 294 -11.78 9.17 3.07
N LEU A 295 -11.83 7.96 3.66
CA LEU A 295 -12.42 7.71 4.97
C LEU A 295 -11.74 8.51 6.08
N VAL A 296 -10.40 8.50 6.13
CA VAL A 296 -9.62 9.28 7.10
C VAL A 296 -9.92 10.77 6.96
N LYS A 297 -10.00 11.30 5.74
CA LYS A 297 -10.37 12.70 5.49
C LYS A 297 -11.82 13.00 5.93
N LYS A 298 -12.74 12.08 5.66
CA LYS A 298 -14.17 12.20 6.05
C LYS A 298 -14.31 12.24 7.57
N LEU A 299 -13.72 11.28 8.28
CA LEU A 299 -13.73 11.22 9.74
C LEU A 299 -13.11 12.48 10.36
N ASN A 300 -11.98 12.92 9.83
CA ASN A 300 -11.36 14.15 10.31
C ASN A 300 -12.23 15.40 10.05
N GLY A 301 -12.90 15.50 8.89
CA GLY A 301 -13.89 16.54 8.59
C GLY A 301 -15.09 16.52 9.53
N ALA A 302 -15.36 15.37 10.16
CA ALA A 302 -16.35 15.17 11.22
C ALA A 302 -15.80 15.39 12.64
N ASN A 303 -14.57 15.91 12.79
CA ASN A 303 -13.86 16.19 14.05
C ASN A 303 -13.35 14.93 14.78
N ALA A 304 -13.15 13.81 14.10
CA ALA A 304 -12.38 12.70 14.66
C ALA A 304 -10.88 13.08 14.68
N ALA A 305 -10.29 13.17 15.87
CA ALA A 305 -8.88 13.52 16.04
C ALA A 305 -7.98 12.27 16.04
N ASN A 306 -8.45 11.18 16.64
CA ASN A 306 -7.70 9.94 16.77
C ASN A 306 -8.34 8.87 15.89
N MET A 307 -7.55 8.20 15.09
CA MET A 307 -8.00 7.12 14.22
C MET A 307 -7.01 5.97 14.25
N ILE A 308 -7.52 4.75 14.10
CA ILE A 308 -6.71 3.55 13.89
C ILE A 308 -7.19 2.89 12.61
N VAL A 309 -6.25 2.44 11.78
CA VAL A 309 -6.53 1.52 10.66
C VAL A 309 -5.90 0.17 11.01
N THR A 310 -6.68 -0.90 10.89
CA THR A 310 -6.21 -2.26 11.15
C THR A 310 -6.90 -3.26 10.20
N ALA A 311 -6.51 -4.53 10.29
CA ALA A 311 -7.08 -5.63 9.53
C ALA A 311 -7.47 -6.80 10.43
N ASP A 312 -8.39 -7.59 9.95
CA ASP A 312 -8.77 -8.88 10.56
C ASP A 312 -7.78 -10.00 10.20
N HIS A 313 -7.28 -10.02 8.97
CA HIS A 313 -6.23 -10.91 8.47
C HIS A 313 -5.55 -10.31 7.23
N GLY A 314 -4.48 -10.96 6.77
CA GLY A 314 -3.92 -10.74 5.45
C GLY A 314 -4.26 -11.91 4.51
N PHE A 315 -3.48 -12.07 3.42
CA PHE A 315 -3.73 -13.13 2.43
C PHE A 315 -2.45 -13.52 1.69
N ILE A 316 -2.48 -14.71 1.07
CA ILE A 316 -1.53 -15.11 0.03
C ILE A 316 -2.17 -14.87 -1.33
N TYR A 317 -1.37 -14.37 -2.27
CA TYR A 317 -1.78 -14.24 -3.66
C TYR A 317 -0.66 -14.64 -4.62
N GLN A 318 -1.02 -15.40 -5.67
CA GLN A 318 -0.17 -15.77 -6.79
C GLN A 318 -0.89 -15.41 -8.08
N HIS A 319 -0.22 -14.62 -8.93
CA HIS A 319 -0.86 -14.15 -10.17
C HIS A 319 -0.98 -15.26 -11.22
N ARG A 320 -0.03 -16.20 -11.26
CA ARG A 320 -0.14 -17.38 -12.11
C ARG A 320 -1.31 -18.28 -11.69
N PRO A 321 -1.88 -19.07 -12.60
CA PRO A 321 -2.78 -20.15 -12.25
C PRO A 321 -2.13 -21.09 -11.22
N ILE A 322 -2.92 -21.57 -10.27
CA ILE A 322 -2.44 -22.49 -9.24
C ILE A 322 -2.31 -23.89 -9.87
N GLU A 323 -1.12 -24.47 -9.69
CA GLU A 323 -0.80 -25.79 -10.19
C GLU A 323 -1.14 -26.90 -9.18
N GLU A 324 -1.13 -28.15 -9.63
CA GLU A 324 -1.42 -29.32 -8.81
C GLU A 324 -0.47 -29.42 -7.60
N SER A 325 0.80 -29.05 -7.79
CA SER A 325 1.84 -29.03 -6.76
C SER A 325 1.61 -28.01 -5.65
N ASP A 326 0.78 -26.97 -5.89
CA ASP A 326 0.46 -25.94 -4.90
C ASP A 326 -0.61 -26.43 -3.90
N PHE A 327 -1.24 -27.57 -4.16
CA PHE A 327 -2.20 -28.16 -3.24
C PHE A 327 -1.55 -29.19 -2.34
N SER A 328 -1.97 -29.21 -1.08
CA SER A 328 -1.56 -30.25 -0.13
C SER A 328 -2.07 -31.61 -0.60
N SER A 329 -1.17 -32.57 -0.74
CA SER A 329 -1.51 -33.99 -0.97
C SER A 329 -1.86 -34.72 0.33
N ALA A 330 -1.72 -34.07 1.48
CA ALA A 330 -1.96 -34.69 2.78
C ALA A 330 -3.44 -35.02 2.97
N GLN A 331 -3.71 -36.26 3.38
CA GLN A 331 -5.05 -36.70 3.73
C GLN A 331 -5.49 -36.02 5.02
N VAL A 332 -6.75 -35.58 5.02
CA VAL A 332 -7.39 -35.01 6.20
C VAL A 332 -8.06 -36.13 6.97
N GLU A 333 -7.61 -36.34 8.20
CA GLU A 333 -8.17 -37.33 9.10
C GLU A 333 -8.72 -36.67 10.37
N GLY A 334 -9.84 -37.15 10.87
CA GLY A 334 -10.49 -36.70 12.11
C GLY A 334 -11.78 -37.47 12.38
N ASP A 335 -12.25 -37.44 13.62
CA ASP A 335 -13.50 -38.08 14.02
C ASP A 335 -14.70 -37.37 13.37
N THR A 336 -14.66 -36.03 13.34
CA THR A 336 -15.68 -35.20 12.71
C THR A 336 -15.03 -33.98 12.06
N ILE A 337 -15.29 -33.77 10.78
CA ILE A 337 -14.90 -32.56 10.05
C ILE A 337 -16.14 -31.70 9.90
N LEU A 338 -16.18 -30.54 10.55
CA LEU A 338 -17.33 -29.64 10.57
C LEU A 338 -17.25 -28.56 9.50
N PHE A 339 -16.05 -27.99 9.33
CA PHE A 339 -15.85 -26.91 8.33
C PHE A 339 -14.54 -27.11 7.59
N ARG A 340 -14.54 -26.82 6.27
CA ARG A 340 -13.34 -26.91 5.44
C ARG A 340 -13.23 -25.70 4.54
N ASP A 341 -12.11 -25.03 4.61
CA ASP A 341 -11.71 -23.98 3.68
C ASP A 341 -10.38 -24.31 3.00
N ARG A 342 -9.88 -23.42 2.16
CA ARG A 342 -8.64 -23.57 1.38
C ARG A 342 -7.38 -23.58 2.27
N ARG A 343 -7.45 -22.93 3.44
CA ARG A 343 -6.31 -22.74 4.32
C ARG A 343 -6.52 -23.23 5.75
N PHE A 344 -7.70 -23.76 6.08
CA PHE A 344 -7.95 -24.35 7.40
C PHE A 344 -9.13 -25.34 7.39
N ILE A 345 -9.15 -26.17 8.40
CA ILE A 345 -10.22 -27.12 8.68
C ILE A 345 -10.55 -27.04 10.16
N LEU A 346 -11.84 -27.15 10.49
CA LEU A 346 -12.35 -27.20 11.85
C LEU A 346 -13.06 -28.53 12.08
N GLY A 347 -12.91 -29.10 13.29
CA GLY A 347 -13.54 -30.36 13.64
C GLY A 347 -13.06 -30.90 14.98
N HIS A 348 -13.29 -32.21 15.19
CA HIS A 348 -12.91 -32.93 16.40
C HIS A 348 -12.08 -34.16 16.04
N GLY A 349 -11.16 -34.53 16.97
CA GLY A 349 -10.26 -35.66 16.78
C GLY A 349 -9.37 -35.51 15.55
N LEU A 350 -9.09 -34.27 15.14
CA LEU A 350 -8.29 -33.98 13.95
C LEU A 350 -6.86 -34.46 14.14
N LYS A 351 -6.26 -35.04 13.08
CA LYS A 351 -4.88 -35.56 13.12
C LYS A 351 -3.98 -34.70 12.24
N GLY A 352 -2.91 -34.17 12.85
CA GLY A 352 -1.81 -33.54 12.11
C GLY A 352 -0.97 -34.58 11.38
N ASN A 353 -0.31 -34.18 10.31
CA ASN A 353 0.60 -35.03 9.55
C ASN A 353 1.71 -34.21 8.90
N HIS A 354 2.48 -34.80 7.96
CA HIS A 354 3.58 -34.11 7.30
C HIS A 354 3.19 -32.81 6.58
N GLY A 355 1.94 -32.70 6.05
CA GLY A 355 1.46 -31.53 5.32
C GLY A 355 0.48 -30.64 6.10
N LEU A 356 0.03 -31.08 7.29
CA LEU A 356 -0.99 -30.40 8.09
C LEU A 356 -0.56 -30.26 9.54
N ARG A 357 -0.58 -29.03 10.07
CA ARG A 357 -0.35 -28.74 11.49
C ARG A 357 -1.69 -28.66 12.23
N ARG A 358 -1.83 -29.45 13.32
CA ARG A 358 -2.99 -29.38 14.22
C ARG A 358 -2.72 -28.42 15.37
N PHE A 359 -3.74 -27.66 15.71
CA PHE A 359 -3.82 -26.85 16.91
C PHE A 359 -5.04 -27.26 17.75
N THR A 360 -4.85 -27.40 19.05
CA THR A 360 -5.96 -27.46 19.99
C THR A 360 -6.52 -26.06 20.23
N PRO A 361 -7.76 -25.92 20.76
CA PRO A 361 -8.29 -24.60 21.12
C PRO A 361 -7.34 -23.82 22.03
N ASP A 362 -6.79 -24.46 23.08
CA ASP A 362 -5.86 -23.82 24.02
C ASP A 362 -4.59 -23.32 23.32
N GLN A 363 -4.02 -24.10 22.39
CA GLN A 363 -2.86 -23.67 21.59
C GLN A 363 -3.18 -22.47 20.73
N ALA A 364 -4.40 -22.35 20.23
CA ALA A 364 -4.87 -21.19 19.46
C ALA A 364 -5.38 -20.04 20.35
N ASN A 365 -5.28 -20.16 21.67
CA ASN A 365 -5.84 -19.24 22.66
C ASN A 365 -7.36 -19.06 22.52
N LEU A 366 -8.08 -20.13 22.23
CA LEU A 366 -9.55 -20.18 22.10
C LEU A 366 -10.16 -21.04 23.20
N GLN A 367 -11.43 -20.77 23.50
CA GLN A 367 -12.24 -21.60 24.37
C GLN A 367 -13.00 -22.68 23.54
N GLY A 368 -13.51 -23.69 24.23
CA GLY A 368 -14.32 -24.76 23.63
C GLY A 368 -13.50 -25.97 23.19
N SER A 369 -14.05 -26.77 22.27
CA SER A 369 -13.52 -28.07 21.86
C SER A 369 -13.10 -28.13 20.39
N MET A 370 -13.31 -27.05 19.62
CA MET A 370 -13.06 -27.00 18.19
C MET A 370 -11.57 -27.01 17.87
N GLU A 371 -11.11 -28.09 17.28
CA GLU A 371 -9.72 -28.25 16.81
C GLU A 371 -9.54 -27.64 15.43
N ILE A 372 -8.30 -27.28 15.12
CA ILE A 372 -7.91 -26.56 13.92
C ILE A 372 -6.80 -27.34 13.20
N LEU A 373 -6.96 -27.56 11.90
CA LEU A 373 -5.90 -28.06 11.02
C LEU A 373 -5.53 -26.98 10.00
N ILE A 374 -4.23 -26.71 9.88
CA ILE A 374 -3.69 -25.69 8.96
C ILE A 374 -2.72 -26.38 7.99
N PRO A 375 -2.90 -26.22 6.66
CA PRO A 375 -1.89 -26.63 5.69
C PRO A 375 -0.58 -25.89 5.94
N LYS A 376 0.53 -26.63 5.94
CA LYS A 376 1.85 -26.04 6.18
C LYS A 376 2.29 -25.12 5.05
N SER A 377 3.06 -24.10 5.41
CA SER A 377 3.63 -23.14 4.47
C SER A 377 2.54 -22.50 3.59
N ILE A 378 2.77 -22.37 2.30
CA ILE A 378 1.82 -21.76 1.34
C ILE A 378 0.84 -22.76 0.72
N ASN A 379 0.85 -24.03 1.15
CA ASN A 379 0.00 -25.06 0.58
C ASN A 379 -1.49 -24.77 0.79
N ARG A 380 -2.29 -25.21 -0.17
CA ARG A 380 -3.75 -25.03 -0.19
C ARG A 380 -4.47 -26.36 -0.10
N LEU A 381 -5.65 -26.35 0.48
CA LEU A 381 -6.58 -27.47 0.42
C LEU A 381 -7.50 -27.31 -0.79
N ARG A 382 -7.85 -28.40 -1.44
CA ARG A 382 -8.82 -28.38 -2.51
C ARG A 382 -10.21 -28.06 -1.99
N ARG A 383 -10.85 -27.08 -2.59
CA ARG A 383 -12.26 -26.75 -2.37
C ARG A 383 -12.92 -26.52 -3.73
N GLN A 384 -13.98 -27.26 -4.00
CA GLN A 384 -14.70 -27.16 -5.27
C GLN A 384 -15.43 -25.82 -5.39
N GLY A 385 -15.36 -25.18 -6.57
CA GLY A 385 -16.13 -23.97 -6.88
C GLY A 385 -15.60 -22.67 -6.27
N SER A 386 -14.38 -22.65 -5.69
CA SER A 386 -13.76 -21.42 -5.16
C SER A 386 -12.49 -21.04 -5.92
N GLY A 387 -12.14 -19.75 -5.92
CA GLY A 387 -10.82 -19.27 -6.37
C GLY A 387 -9.69 -19.88 -5.56
N SER A 388 -8.50 -19.88 -6.09
CA SER A 388 -7.34 -20.50 -5.43
C SER A 388 -6.08 -19.61 -5.44
N ARG A 389 -6.10 -18.53 -6.21
CA ARG A 389 -4.98 -17.57 -6.26
C ARG A 389 -4.94 -16.69 -5.01
N PHE A 390 -6.10 -16.20 -4.58
CA PHE A 390 -6.29 -15.46 -3.33
C PHE A 390 -6.79 -16.40 -2.23
N VAL A 391 -6.03 -16.54 -1.16
CA VAL A 391 -6.39 -17.40 -0.02
C VAL A 391 -5.95 -16.80 1.31
N HIS A 392 -6.72 -17.04 2.36
CA HIS A 392 -6.45 -16.67 3.74
C HIS A 392 -6.96 -17.75 4.70
N GLY A 393 -6.62 -17.65 5.96
CA GLY A 393 -7.02 -18.61 7.00
C GLY A 393 -5.86 -19.44 7.54
N GLY A 394 -4.69 -19.38 6.90
CA GLY A 394 -3.50 -20.13 7.30
C GLY A 394 -2.60 -19.36 8.27
N ALA A 395 -1.36 -19.85 8.37
CA ALA A 395 -0.37 -19.36 9.32
C ALA A 395 0.83 -18.67 8.67
N THR A 396 0.78 -18.30 7.37
CA THR A 396 1.90 -17.61 6.72
C THR A 396 2.06 -16.19 7.22
N LEU A 397 3.27 -15.63 7.14
CA LEU A 397 3.53 -14.25 7.54
C LEU A 397 2.62 -13.24 6.81
N GLN A 398 2.31 -13.50 5.53
CA GLN A 398 1.41 -12.67 4.72
C GLN A 398 -0.04 -12.70 5.21
N GLU A 399 -0.48 -13.78 5.89
CA GLU A 399 -1.82 -13.94 6.43
C GLU A 399 -1.93 -13.40 7.86
N ILE A 400 -0.85 -13.55 8.69
CA ILE A 400 -0.94 -13.33 10.15
C ILE A 400 -0.29 -12.03 10.65
N VAL A 401 0.54 -11.37 9.85
CA VAL A 401 1.08 -10.07 10.23
C VAL A 401 0.12 -8.99 9.75
N VAL A 402 -0.66 -8.46 10.68
CA VAL A 402 -1.66 -7.43 10.41
C VAL A 402 -1.23 -6.08 10.96
N PRO A 403 -1.63 -4.96 10.31
CA PRO A 403 -1.20 -3.63 10.73
C PRO A 403 -2.04 -3.09 11.89
N VAL A 404 -1.41 -2.29 12.74
CA VAL A 404 -2.08 -1.31 13.59
C VAL A 404 -1.49 0.05 13.24
N MET A 405 -2.23 0.87 12.50
CA MET A 405 -1.81 2.20 12.09
C MET A 405 -2.55 3.25 12.92
N LYS A 406 -1.85 3.96 13.80
CA LYS A 406 -2.37 5.08 14.57
C LYS A 406 -2.23 6.36 13.76
N ILE A 407 -3.31 7.12 13.60
CA ILE A 407 -3.36 8.36 12.81
C ILE A 407 -3.88 9.49 13.69
N ASN A 408 -3.13 10.58 13.71
CA ASN A 408 -3.48 11.82 14.40
C ASN A 408 -3.43 13.01 13.45
N LYS A 409 -4.24 14.02 13.71
CA LYS A 409 -4.18 15.28 12.98
C LYS A 409 -3.58 16.41 13.80
N LYS A 410 -2.52 17.03 13.25
CA LYS A 410 -1.90 18.23 13.80
C LYS A 410 -2.74 19.48 13.57
N ARG A 411 -2.52 20.49 14.40
CA ARG A 411 -3.18 21.80 14.26
C ARG A 411 -2.50 22.68 13.20
N GLN A 412 -1.18 22.58 13.05
CA GLN A 412 -0.37 23.38 12.12
C GLN A 412 -0.07 22.61 10.85
N SER A 413 -0.01 23.33 9.72
CA SER A 413 0.46 22.81 8.43
C SER A 413 1.92 22.38 8.55
N ASP A 414 2.24 21.21 8.00
CA ASP A 414 3.57 20.59 8.09
C ASP A 414 4.07 20.07 6.73
N THR A 415 3.42 20.47 5.63
CA THR A 415 3.87 20.15 4.28
C THR A 415 4.38 21.38 3.55
N SER A 416 5.40 21.20 2.72
CA SER A 416 5.94 22.18 1.80
C SER A 416 6.15 21.54 0.43
N ALA A 417 6.29 22.34 -0.63
CA ALA A 417 6.73 21.84 -1.92
C ALA A 417 8.22 22.14 -2.14
N VAL A 418 8.92 21.27 -2.86
CA VAL A 418 10.34 21.49 -3.19
C VAL A 418 10.54 22.85 -3.85
N GLU A 419 11.63 23.51 -3.54
CA GLU A 419 12.04 24.73 -4.22
C GLU A 419 12.94 24.40 -5.41
N VAL A 420 12.77 25.17 -6.49
CA VAL A 420 13.49 24.97 -7.75
C VAL A 420 14.21 26.26 -8.14
N GLU A 421 15.45 26.13 -8.53
CA GLU A 421 16.29 27.21 -9.05
C GLU A 421 16.66 26.99 -10.50
N ILE A 422 16.82 28.07 -11.24
CA ILE A 422 17.39 28.07 -12.58
C ILE A 422 18.91 28.24 -12.40
N ILE A 423 19.69 27.22 -12.78
CA ILE A 423 21.14 27.32 -12.76
C ILE A 423 21.57 28.19 -13.92
N GLY A 424 21.97 29.41 -13.62
CA GLY A 424 22.46 30.38 -14.61
C GLY A 424 23.70 29.86 -15.35
N SER A 425 23.71 29.98 -16.69
CA SER A 425 24.95 29.90 -17.46
C SER A 425 25.74 31.21 -17.28
N SER A 426 27.04 31.12 -17.28
CA SER A 426 27.94 32.31 -17.31
C SER A 426 27.70 33.18 -18.56
N ASN A 427 27.09 32.63 -19.58
CA ASN A 427 26.71 33.31 -20.81
C ASN A 427 25.17 33.40 -20.90
N GLN A 428 24.63 34.59 -20.65
CA GLN A 428 23.19 34.89 -20.75
C GLN A 428 22.74 35.20 -22.21
N MET A 429 23.47 34.71 -23.20
CA MET A 429 23.13 34.88 -24.60
C MET A 429 22.65 33.59 -25.27
N ILE A 430 21.60 33.67 -26.08
CA ILE A 430 21.11 32.60 -26.92
C ILE A 430 21.58 32.90 -28.36
N THR A 431 22.54 32.11 -28.84
CA THR A 431 23.18 32.30 -30.14
C THR A 431 22.75 31.30 -31.19
N SER A 432 21.94 30.30 -30.84
CA SER A 432 21.47 29.24 -31.74
C SER A 432 19.95 29.06 -31.66
N SER A 433 19.40 28.18 -32.48
CA SER A 433 17.97 27.81 -32.44
C SER A 433 17.57 26.99 -31.20
N GLN A 434 18.52 26.66 -30.34
CA GLN A 434 18.26 25.88 -29.16
C GLN A 434 19.13 26.37 -27.99
N ILE A 435 18.60 26.20 -26.77
CA ILE A 435 19.34 26.43 -25.52
C ILE A 435 19.09 25.29 -24.53
N SER A 436 20.14 24.84 -23.88
CA SER A 436 20.02 23.90 -22.75
C SER A 436 20.08 24.65 -21.43
N VAL A 437 19.06 24.48 -20.61
CA VAL A 437 18.96 25.09 -19.28
C VAL A 437 18.94 24.00 -18.24
N ARG A 438 19.65 24.23 -17.14
CA ARG A 438 19.63 23.33 -15.96
C ARG A 438 18.77 23.94 -14.86
N PHE A 439 17.93 23.11 -14.28
CA PHE A 439 17.11 23.44 -13.13
C PHE A 439 17.60 22.60 -11.95
N TYR A 440 17.65 23.19 -10.77
CA TYR A 440 18.08 22.50 -9.56
C TYR A 440 16.96 22.46 -8.54
N GLN A 441 16.59 21.24 -8.14
CA GLN A 441 15.69 21.01 -7.02
C GLN A 441 16.48 21.08 -5.72
N ILE A 442 16.21 22.09 -4.89
CA ILE A 442 17.01 22.43 -3.70
C ILE A 442 16.95 21.32 -2.64
N THR A 443 15.75 20.82 -2.34
CA THR A 443 15.52 19.78 -1.33
C THR A 443 15.06 18.48 -1.99
N ALA A 444 15.41 17.35 -1.39
CA ALA A 444 14.84 16.06 -1.79
C ALA A 444 13.34 16.00 -1.49
N VAL A 445 12.58 15.31 -2.32
CA VAL A 445 11.19 14.98 -2.00
C VAL A 445 11.16 13.96 -0.86
N THR A 446 10.36 14.26 0.15
CA THR A 446 10.09 13.41 1.30
C THR A 446 8.59 13.24 1.49
N GLU A 447 8.15 12.58 2.55
CA GLU A 447 6.72 12.50 2.88
C GLU A 447 6.10 13.89 3.09
N LYS A 448 6.86 14.85 3.66
CA LYS A 448 6.38 16.21 3.96
C LYS A 448 6.84 17.28 2.97
N THR A 449 7.86 17.00 2.18
CA THR A 449 8.33 17.87 1.11
C THR A 449 7.82 17.34 -0.21
N GLN A 450 6.75 17.94 -0.73
CA GLN A 450 6.00 17.46 -1.89
C GLN A 450 6.69 17.79 -3.21
N PRO A 451 6.50 16.98 -4.26
CA PRO A 451 6.93 17.32 -5.62
C PRO A 451 6.33 18.64 -6.09
N ARG A 452 7.03 19.35 -6.98
CA ARG A 452 6.53 20.55 -7.63
C ARG A 452 6.43 20.34 -9.14
N ARG A 453 5.33 20.78 -9.73
CA ARG A 453 5.12 20.79 -11.19
C ARG A 453 5.19 22.21 -11.68
N LEU A 454 6.06 22.47 -12.69
CA LEU A 454 6.25 23.77 -13.27
C LEU A 454 6.18 23.66 -14.80
N ARG A 455 5.58 24.65 -15.44
CA ARG A 455 5.67 24.85 -16.88
C ARG A 455 6.86 25.76 -17.16
N ALA A 456 7.71 25.38 -18.11
CA ALA A 456 8.87 26.14 -18.52
C ALA A 456 8.79 26.53 -20.00
N GLY A 457 9.11 27.78 -20.32
CA GLY A 457 9.14 28.29 -21.71
C GLY A 457 9.93 29.59 -21.79
N ILE A 458 10.36 29.96 -23.01
CA ILE A 458 11.05 31.23 -23.28
C ILE A 458 10.06 32.17 -23.97
N TYR A 459 9.96 33.37 -23.43
CA TYR A 459 8.98 34.39 -23.81
C TYR A 459 9.69 35.67 -24.24
N ALA A 460 9.13 36.36 -25.21
CA ALA A 460 9.50 37.74 -25.50
C ALA A 460 9.03 38.67 -24.36
N GLN A 461 9.54 39.90 -24.31
CA GLN A 461 9.07 40.90 -23.32
C GLN A 461 7.57 41.24 -23.50
N SER A 462 7.02 41.06 -24.69
CA SER A 462 5.59 41.17 -24.95
C SER A 462 4.72 40.11 -24.26
N GLY A 463 5.33 39.06 -23.72
CA GLY A 463 4.63 37.91 -23.16
C GLY A 463 4.34 36.80 -24.16
N GLU A 464 4.76 36.92 -25.40
CA GLU A 464 4.60 35.89 -26.46
C GLU A 464 5.58 34.75 -26.23
N LEU A 465 5.09 33.48 -26.30
CA LEU A 465 5.93 32.27 -26.19
C LEU A 465 6.70 32.09 -27.52
N ILE A 466 8.03 32.11 -27.44
CA ILE A 466 8.93 32.00 -28.57
C ILE A 466 9.77 30.72 -28.63
N SER A 467 9.46 29.77 -27.76
CA SER A 467 10.05 28.43 -27.73
C SER A 467 8.97 27.35 -27.63
N ASP A 468 9.38 26.08 -27.65
CA ASP A 468 8.57 25.00 -27.13
C ASP A 468 8.33 25.19 -25.61
N SER A 469 7.28 24.54 -25.10
CA SER A 469 6.92 24.57 -23.68
C SER A 469 7.05 23.17 -23.07
N HIS A 470 7.62 23.10 -21.87
CA HIS A 470 7.84 21.85 -21.15
C HIS A 470 7.09 21.84 -19.83
N GLU A 471 6.37 20.76 -19.54
CA GLU A 471 5.88 20.48 -18.18
C GLU A 471 6.93 19.66 -17.43
N LEU A 472 7.50 20.24 -16.40
CA LEU A 472 8.58 19.66 -15.60
C LEU A 472 8.04 19.20 -14.24
N VAL A 473 8.42 18.00 -13.83
CA VAL A 473 8.10 17.45 -12.52
C VAL A 473 9.38 17.32 -11.70
N PHE A 474 9.43 18.05 -10.60
CA PHE A 474 10.54 18.01 -9.65
C PHE A 474 10.16 17.07 -8.49
N ASP A 475 10.45 15.79 -8.65
CA ASP A 475 10.10 14.69 -7.73
C ASP A 475 11.31 13.88 -7.27
N LEU A 476 12.51 14.45 -7.38
CA LEU A 476 13.78 13.79 -7.08
C LEU A 476 13.95 13.59 -5.57
N ARG A 477 14.27 12.36 -5.17
CA ARG A 477 14.37 11.92 -3.76
C ARG A 477 15.79 11.70 -3.27
N SER A 478 16.79 11.87 -4.14
CA SER A 478 18.18 11.64 -3.76
C SER A 478 18.68 12.72 -2.78
N ASP A 479 19.37 12.28 -1.74
CA ASP A 479 20.08 13.20 -0.82
C ASP A 479 21.30 13.84 -1.47
N ASN A 480 21.84 13.23 -2.56
CA ASN A 480 22.95 13.78 -3.31
C ASN A 480 22.48 14.98 -4.16
N PRO A 481 22.97 16.20 -3.92
CA PRO A 481 22.59 17.39 -4.67
C PRO A 481 22.78 17.28 -6.18
N ARG A 482 23.85 16.59 -6.63
CA ARG A 482 24.15 16.42 -8.07
C ARG A 482 23.11 15.60 -8.81
N GLU A 483 22.38 14.76 -8.11
CA GLU A 483 21.30 13.92 -8.69
C GLU A 483 19.96 14.66 -8.74
N ARG A 484 19.88 15.88 -8.23
CA ARG A 484 18.67 16.71 -8.24
C ARG A 484 18.70 17.82 -9.31
N GLU A 485 19.56 17.69 -10.32
CA GLU A 485 19.58 18.55 -11.49
C GLU A 485 18.72 17.97 -12.62
N VAL A 486 17.93 18.83 -13.26
CA VAL A 486 17.10 18.53 -14.43
C VAL A 486 17.56 19.40 -15.58
N SER A 487 18.02 18.80 -16.67
CA SER A 487 18.45 19.51 -17.86
C SER A 487 17.36 19.45 -18.94
N VAL A 488 16.97 20.62 -19.46
CA VAL A 488 15.94 20.75 -20.50
C VAL A 488 16.52 21.53 -21.67
N ARG A 489 16.23 21.05 -22.89
CA ARG A 489 16.58 21.72 -24.13
C ARG A 489 15.35 22.40 -24.69
N PHE A 490 15.40 23.72 -24.85
CA PHE A 490 14.37 24.52 -25.47
C PHE A 490 14.73 24.75 -26.94
N LEU A 491 13.72 24.58 -27.83
CA LEU A 491 13.81 24.86 -29.24
C LEU A 491 13.07 26.18 -29.52
N LEU A 492 13.77 27.16 -30.05
CA LEU A 492 13.17 28.44 -30.45
C LEU A 492 12.27 28.26 -31.68
N SER A 493 11.08 28.84 -31.65
CA SER A 493 10.18 28.91 -32.77
C SER A 493 10.70 29.92 -33.84
N ARG A 494 10.13 29.91 -35.04
CA ARG A 494 10.42 30.91 -36.04
C ARG A 494 10.05 32.34 -35.61
N GLN A 495 9.07 32.49 -34.74
CA GLN A 495 8.67 33.78 -34.16
C GLN A 495 9.81 34.44 -33.35
N ALA A 496 10.72 33.66 -32.83
CA ALA A 496 11.89 34.17 -32.12
C ALA A 496 12.78 35.07 -32.96
N ASP A 497 12.76 34.91 -34.30
CA ASP A 497 13.58 35.71 -35.23
C ASP A 497 13.20 37.20 -35.20
N ALA A 498 11.93 37.52 -34.92
CA ALA A 498 11.45 38.91 -34.78
C ALA A 498 12.00 39.61 -33.52
N PHE A 499 12.52 38.84 -32.56
CA PHE A 499 13.05 39.35 -31.28
C PHE A 499 14.58 39.27 -31.22
N ASN A 500 15.25 39.12 -32.37
CA ASN A 500 16.71 39.09 -32.42
C ASN A 500 17.30 40.38 -31.85
N ASP A 501 18.42 40.26 -31.12
CA ASP A 501 19.12 41.31 -30.38
C ASP A 501 18.30 41.95 -29.22
N GLN A 502 17.20 41.32 -28.81
CA GLN A 502 16.37 41.75 -27.71
C GLN A 502 16.55 40.83 -26.47
N GLU A 503 16.11 41.34 -25.33
CA GLU A 503 16.00 40.55 -24.10
C GLU A 503 14.78 39.64 -24.16
N VAL A 504 14.97 38.37 -23.82
CA VAL A 504 13.92 37.34 -23.69
C VAL A 504 13.96 36.73 -22.32
N ILE A 505 12.84 36.19 -21.87
CA ILE A 505 12.66 35.74 -20.50
C ILE A 505 12.34 34.25 -20.50
N LEU A 506 13.19 33.43 -19.88
CA LEU A 506 12.83 32.09 -19.48
C LEU A 506 11.93 32.18 -18.24
N LYS A 507 10.74 31.61 -18.31
CA LYS A 507 9.81 31.57 -17.17
C LYS A 507 9.60 30.15 -16.71
N LEU A 508 9.62 29.97 -15.39
CA LEU A 508 9.01 28.84 -14.69
C LEU A 508 7.68 29.32 -14.13
N GLU A 509 6.61 28.63 -14.45
CA GLU A 509 5.27 28.99 -14.05
C GLU A 509 4.60 27.84 -13.31
N GLU A 510 3.94 28.14 -12.19
CA GLU A 510 3.19 27.19 -11.38
C GLU A 510 1.70 27.32 -11.65
N ARG A 511 1.02 26.20 -11.82
CA ARG A 511 -0.44 26.19 -12.00
C ARG A 511 -1.13 26.62 -10.72
N HIS A 512 -2.08 27.54 -10.79
CA HIS A 512 -2.84 28.01 -9.64
C HIS A 512 -3.97 27.04 -9.28
N GLY A 513 -3.70 26.12 -8.33
CA GLY A 513 -4.65 25.08 -7.96
C GLY A 513 -5.03 24.18 -9.15
N GLU A 514 -6.31 23.85 -9.27
CA GLU A 514 -6.84 23.06 -10.39
C GLU A 514 -7.32 23.92 -11.58
N THR A 515 -7.05 25.22 -11.57
CA THR A 515 -7.45 26.13 -12.63
C THR A 515 -6.55 26.03 -13.86
N SER A 516 -6.93 26.63 -14.98
CA SER A 516 -6.08 26.76 -16.17
C SER A 516 -5.07 27.92 -16.06
N HIS A 517 -5.10 28.69 -14.97
CA HIS A 517 -4.22 29.84 -14.78
C HIS A 517 -2.86 29.43 -14.23
N PHE A 518 -1.81 30.09 -14.72
CA PHE A 518 -0.44 29.92 -14.30
C PHE A 518 0.05 31.19 -13.60
N ARG A 519 0.85 31.01 -12.56
CA ARG A 519 1.51 32.07 -11.81
C ARG A 519 3.01 31.94 -12.05
N GLU A 520 3.67 33.08 -12.30
CA GLU A 520 5.12 33.11 -12.39
C GLU A 520 5.75 32.63 -11.07
N TYR A 521 6.65 31.64 -11.19
CA TYR A 521 7.37 31.07 -10.06
C TYR A 521 8.81 31.61 -9.99
N ARG A 522 9.58 31.50 -11.07
CA ARG A 522 10.92 32.07 -11.24
C ARG A 522 11.19 32.43 -12.68
N THR A 523 12.10 33.38 -12.90
CA THR A 523 12.52 33.83 -14.22
C THR A 523 14.03 33.95 -14.33
N ALA A 524 14.54 33.82 -15.57
CA ALA A 524 15.89 34.17 -15.94
C ALA A 524 15.89 34.93 -17.26
N ARG A 525 16.74 35.94 -17.36
CA ARG A 525 16.83 36.80 -18.55
C ARG A 525 17.97 36.34 -19.45
N TYR A 526 17.72 36.33 -20.74
CA TYR A 526 18.70 36.03 -21.77
C TYR A 526 18.61 37.10 -22.87
N ARG A 527 19.74 37.33 -23.56
CA ARG A 527 19.74 38.14 -24.78
C ARG A 527 19.75 37.21 -25.99
N LEU A 528 18.79 37.32 -26.86
CA LEU A 528 18.74 36.58 -28.12
C LEU A 528 19.67 37.28 -29.12
N LYS A 529 20.71 36.58 -29.59
CA LYS A 529 21.64 37.11 -30.59
C LYS A 529 22.03 36.01 -31.57
N ARG A 530 21.16 35.78 -32.55
CA ARG A 530 21.37 34.77 -33.59
C ARG A 530 22.02 35.46 -34.81
N SER A 531 23.13 34.92 -35.30
CA SER A 531 23.69 35.31 -36.59
C SER A 531 22.92 34.56 -37.67
N PHE A 532 22.21 35.31 -38.51
CA PHE A 532 21.64 34.75 -39.75
C PHE A 532 22.76 34.78 -40.80
N SER A 533 23.32 33.64 -41.17
CA SER A 533 24.06 33.55 -42.44
C SER A 533 23.03 33.53 -43.53
N ASN A 534 22.85 34.63 -44.23
CA ASN A 534 22.21 34.67 -45.54
C ASN A 534 23.16 34.00 -46.54
N ASP A 535 23.20 32.68 -46.56
CA ASP A 535 23.79 31.93 -47.68
C ASP A 535 22.76 31.79 -48.83
N PHE A 536 22.40 32.93 -49.42
CA PHE A 536 21.79 32.99 -50.74
C PHE A 536 22.37 34.20 -51.49
N ASP A 537 23.64 34.10 -51.81
CA ASP A 537 24.23 34.81 -52.95
C ASP A 537 25.19 33.84 -53.64
N PHE A 538 24.60 33.07 -54.59
CA PHE A 538 25.25 32.66 -55.82
C PHE A 538 24.22 31.99 -56.77
#